data_dbb2a0b61da6752a67cdfbe48b915cb3
#
_entry.id   dbb2a0b61da6752a67cdfbe48b915cb3
#
_cell.length_a   1.000
_cell.length_b   1.000
_cell.length_c   1.000
_cell.angle_alpha   90.00
_cell.angle_beta   90.00
_cell.angle_gamma   90.00
#
_symmetry.space_group_name_H-M   'P 1'
#
loop_
_entity.id
_entity.type
_entity.pdbx_description
1 polymer ?
#
loop_
_entity_poly.entity_id
_entity_poly.type
_entity_poly.pdbx_seq_one_letter_code
_entity_poly.pdbx_strand_id
1 'polypeptide(L)'
;MNWENHDGAVAVNCAVFFKVKEAFGGLSNMSNDYPLMVNGVKAGSSEALYQACRYPHRREWQAEIMRANLPMIAKRIARKKEWIAETRSDWEEIRASVMRWALQVKLAQHPRRMRAIFEKSRKMPIVERSSKDSFWGAILGEDGVLRGENRLGILLMELRDMASPIRVIPPAIEEFKIGGDFVSEIRERSQAQQMMPFSA
;
A
#
# COMPACT_ATOMS: atom_id res chain seq x y z
N MET A 1 -20.32 -10.00 4.42
CA MET A 1 -19.81 -9.90 5.81
C MET A 1 -18.97 -8.63 5.83
N ASN A 2 -19.41 -7.62 6.57
CA ASN A 2 -18.73 -6.32 6.64
C ASN A 2 -17.68 -6.40 7.74
N TRP A 3 -16.42 -6.10 7.42
CA TRP A 3 -15.34 -5.98 8.42
C TRP A 3 -15.60 -4.86 9.45
N GLU A 4 -16.53 -3.96 9.15
CA GLU A 4 -16.87 -2.76 9.94
C GLU A 4 -17.40 -3.06 11.36
N ASN A 5 -17.84 -4.29 11.65
CA ASN A 5 -18.46 -4.63 12.93
C ASN A 5 -17.48 -5.12 14.02
N HIS A 6 -16.16 -5.04 13.80
CA HIS A 6 -15.10 -5.38 14.78
C HIS A 6 -15.15 -6.79 15.42
N ASP A 7 -16.12 -7.64 15.07
CA ASP A 7 -16.27 -8.99 15.66
C ASP A 7 -15.23 -10.00 15.14
N GLY A 8 -14.40 -9.57 14.20
CA GLY A 8 -13.42 -10.42 13.53
C GLY A 8 -14.07 -11.29 12.43
N ALA A 9 -13.24 -12.06 11.75
CA ALA A 9 -13.69 -13.00 10.72
C ALA A 9 -12.98 -14.32 10.81
N VAL A 10 -13.71 -15.41 10.55
CA VAL A 10 -13.13 -16.76 10.49
C VAL A 10 -12.17 -16.83 9.30
N ALA A 11 -10.90 -17.15 9.55
CA ALA A 11 -9.82 -17.06 8.58
C ALA A 11 -10.08 -17.84 7.28
N VAL A 12 -10.73 -19.01 7.35
CA VAL A 12 -11.03 -19.85 6.18
C VAL A 12 -12.03 -19.23 5.20
N ASN A 13 -12.78 -18.22 5.64
CA ASN A 13 -13.75 -17.50 4.82
C ASN A 13 -13.19 -16.19 4.23
N CYS A 14 -11.91 -15.94 4.41
CA CYS A 14 -11.25 -14.71 4.02
C CYS A 14 -10.16 -14.93 2.96
N ALA A 15 -9.91 -13.93 2.15
CA ALA A 15 -8.72 -13.81 1.32
C ALA A 15 -7.56 -13.28 2.19
N VAL A 16 -6.94 -14.21 2.95
CA VAL A 16 -5.88 -13.87 3.90
C VAL A 16 -4.53 -13.87 3.20
N PHE A 17 -3.69 -12.87 3.51
CA PHE A 17 -2.28 -12.86 3.16
C PHE A 17 -1.41 -12.48 4.37
N PHE A 18 -0.25 -13.12 4.46
CA PHE A 18 0.77 -12.86 5.47
C PHE A 18 2.15 -12.69 4.80
N LYS A 19 2.46 -13.58 3.86
CA LYS A 19 3.70 -13.53 3.09
C LYS A 19 3.42 -13.17 1.64
N VAL A 20 4.34 -12.43 1.02
CA VAL A 20 4.21 -11.97 -0.38
C VAL A 20 4.13 -13.09 -1.42
N LYS A 21 4.60 -14.30 -1.07
CA LYS A 21 4.55 -15.49 -1.94
C LYS A 21 3.25 -16.30 -1.84
N GLU A 22 2.34 -15.94 -0.95
CA GLU A 22 1.04 -16.60 -0.81
C GLU A 22 0.08 -16.20 -1.94
N ALA A 23 -1.03 -16.92 -2.07
CA ALA A 23 -2.01 -16.72 -3.15
C ALA A 23 -2.50 -15.27 -3.28
N PHE A 24 -2.66 -14.57 -2.16
CA PHE A 24 -3.07 -13.17 -2.10
C PHE A 24 -1.92 -12.22 -1.75
N GLY A 25 -0.68 -12.72 -1.69
CA GLY A 25 0.49 -11.95 -1.26
C GLY A 25 0.81 -10.74 -2.12
N GLY A 26 0.38 -10.75 -3.39
CA GLY A 26 0.48 -9.59 -4.28
C GLY A 26 -0.37 -8.39 -3.81
N LEU A 27 -1.36 -8.57 -2.93
CA LEU A 27 -2.11 -7.48 -2.32
C LEU A 27 -1.29 -6.70 -1.28
N SER A 28 -0.30 -7.36 -0.66
CA SER A 28 0.54 -6.73 0.37
C SER A 28 1.25 -5.48 -0.17
N ASN A 29 1.26 -4.41 0.62
CA ASN A 29 2.08 -3.23 0.38
C ASN A 29 3.59 -3.56 0.43
N MET A 30 3.95 -4.67 1.11
CA MET A 30 5.30 -5.21 1.20
C MET A 30 5.75 -6.03 -0.02
N SER A 31 4.93 -6.17 -1.07
CA SER A 31 5.33 -6.89 -2.29
C SER A 31 6.21 -6.00 -3.17
N ASN A 32 7.45 -6.43 -3.42
CA ASN A 32 8.40 -5.76 -4.32
C ASN A 32 8.25 -6.15 -5.80
N ASP A 33 7.31 -7.03 -6.12
CA ASP A 33 6.96 -7.39 -7.50
C ASP A 33 6.18 -6.29 -8.24
N TYR A 34 5.82 -5.22 -7.53
CA TYR A 34 5.03 -4.09 -8.05
C TYR A 34 5.78 -2.78 -7.85
N PRO A 35 6.89 -2.55 -8.60
CA PRO A 35 7.59 -1.28 -8.55
C PRO A 35 6.69 -0.14 -9.03
N LEU A 36 6.84 1.04 -8.44
CA LEU A 36 6.02 2.22 -8.73
C LEU A 36 6.89 3.36 -9.24
N MET A 37 6.28 4.25 -10.01
CA MET A 37 6.91 5.47 -10.50
C MET A 37 6.04 6.66 -10.16
N VAL A 38 6.58 7.63 -9.43
CA VAL A 38 5.91 8.89 -9.09
C VAL A 38 6.88 10.04 -9.30
N ASN A 39 6.48 11.07 -10.04
CA ASN A 39 7.33 12.22 -10.37
C ASN A 39 8.72 11.82 -10.92
N GLY A 40 8.78 10.76 -11.74
CA GLY A 40 10.06 10.25 -12.26
C GLY A 40 10.93 9.51 -11.24
N VAL A 41 10.46 9.34 -10.00
CA VAL A 41 11.20 8.61 -8.94
C VAL A 41 10.61 7.22 -8.78
N LYS A 42 11.47 6.19 -8.88
CA LYS A 42 11.07 4.79 -8.72
C LYS A 42 11.05 4.39 -7.26
N ALA A 43 9.93 3.80 -6.84
CA ALA A 43 9.79 3.13 -5.55
C ALA A 43 9.71 1.61 -5.73
N GLY A 44 10.44 0.84 -4.94
CA GLY A 44 10.46 -0.63 -5.04
C GLY A 44 9.15 -1.30 -4.62
N SER A 45 8.27 -0.60 -3.91
CA SER A 45 7.00 -1.13 -3.40
C SER A 45 6.07 -0.01 -2.95
N SER A 46 4.79 -0.34 -2.70
CA SER A 46 3.85 0.60 -2.06
C SER A 46 4.29 0.98 -0.65
N GLU A 47 4.92 0.07 0.08
CA GLU A 47 5.49 0.38 1.40
C GLU A 47 6.58 1.43 1.31
N ALA A 48 7.51 1.31 0.35
CA ALA A 48 8.58 2.29 0.17
C ALA A 48 8.00 3.67 -0.18
N LEU A 49 7.02 3.73 -1.09
CA LEU A 49 6.31 4.96 -1.43
C LEU A 49 5.59 5.57 -0.22
N TYR A 50 4.83 4.75 0.51
CA TYR A 50 4.14 5.16 1.72
C TYR A 50 5.09 5.73 2.78
N GLN A 51 6.20 5.07 3.03
CA GLN A 51 7.17 5.52 4.03
C GLN A 51 7.87 6.83 3.58
N ALA A 52 8.13 7.02 2.29
CA ALA A 52 8.71 8.26 1.76
C ALA A 52 7.81 9.48 2.01
N CYS A 53 6.49 9.30 2.00
CA CYS A 53 5.52 10.38 2.27
C CYS A 53 5.59 10.95 3.70
N ARG A 54 6.32 10.32 4.62
CA ARG A 54 6.59 10.88 5.96
C ARG A 54 7.43 12.15 5.90
N TYR A 55 8.23 12.32 4.84
CA TYR A 55 9.31 13.30 4.74
C TYR A 55 9.20 14.18 3.49
N PRO A 56 8.09 14.92 3.30
CA PRO A 56 7.91 15.75 2.11
C PRO A 56 8.96 16.84 1.97
N HIS A 57 9.58 17.26 3.07
CA HIS A 57 10.61 18.28 3.19
C HIS A 57 12.06 17.73 3.09
N ARG A 58 12.24 16.41 2.91
CA ARG A 58 13.56 15.73 2.87
C ARG A 58 13.68 14.86 1.61
N ARG A 59 13.95 15.51 0.48
CA ARG A 59 14.07 14.85 -0.82
C ARG A 59 15.07 13.69 -0.81
N GLU A 60 16.21 13.88 -0.14
CA GLU A 60 17.28 12.87 -0.07
C GLU A 60 16.83 11.64 0.72
N TRP A 61 16.07 11.84 1.79
CA TRP A 61 15.52 10.74 2.60
C TRP A 61 14.44 9.98 1.83
N GLN A 62 13.58 10.69 1.11
CA GLN A 62 12.62 10.04 0.22
C GLN A 62 13.36 9.16 -0.80
N ALA A 63 14.42 9.69 -1.42
CA ALA A 63 15.20 8.95 -2.40
C ALA A 63 15.88 7.71 -1.78
N GLU A 64 16.43 7.79 -0.58
CA GLU A 64 17.04 6.65 0.12
C GLU A 64 16.00 5.58 0.43
N ILE A 65 14.82 5.96 0.95
CA ILE A 65 13.72 5.05 1.25
C ILE A 65 13.23 4.35 -0.03
N MET A 66 12.99 5.12 -1.09
CA MET A 66 12.41 4.60 -2.33
C MET A 66 13.36 3.70 -3.11
N ARG A 67 14.68 3.93 -3.03
CA ARG A 67 15.72 3.08 -3.64
C ARG A 67 15.99 1.78 -2.90
N ALA A 68 15.46 1.60 -1.69
CA ALA A 68 15.69 0.39 -0.93
C ALA A 68 15.22 -0.86 -1.69
N ASN A 69 16.08 -1.86 -1.82
CA ASN A 69 15.84 -3.08 -2.59
C ASN A 69 14.69 -3.94 -2.02
N LEU A 70 14.43 -3.84 -0.72
CA LEU A 70 13.39 -4.59 -0.03
C LEU A 70 12.49 -3.65 0.78
N PRO A 71 11.17 -3.88 0.77
CA PRO A 71 10.20 -3.04 1.51
C PRO A 71 10.50 -2.95 3.02
N MET A 72 10.99 -4.05 3.60
CA MET A 72 11.38 -4.10 5.01
C MET A 72 12.59 -3.18 5.29
N ILE A 73 13.51 -3.05 4.34
CA ILE A 73 14.64 -2.12 4.43
C ILE A 73 14.14 -0.69 4.32
N ALA A 74 13.25 -0.39 3.37
CA ALA A 74 12.61 0.93 3.25
C ALA A 74 11.94 1.35 4.57
N LYS A 75 11.16 0.45 5.17
CA LYS A 75 10.51 0.67 6.47
C LYS A 75 11.53 0.91 7.59
N ARG A 76 12.64 0.18 7.61
CA ARG A 76 13.70 0.35 8.61
C ARG A 76 14.43 1.68 8.44
N ILE A 77 14.74 2.08 7.21
CA ILE A 77 15.36 3.37 6.90
C ILE A 77 14.47 4.52 7.37
N ALA A 78 13.19 4.49 6.99
CA ALA A 78 12.21 5.52 7.37
C ALA A 78 11.96 5.61 8.88
N ARG A 79 12.37 4.60 9.66
CA ARG A 79 12.19 4.55 11.12
C ARG A 79 13.51 4.64 11.88
N LYS A 80 14.58 5.14 11.25
CA LYS A 80 15.79 5.50 11.96
C LYS A 80 15.46 6.49 13.07
N LYS A 81 16.08 6.33 14.23
CA LYS A 81 15.78 7.14 15.43
C LYS A 81 15.89 8.64 15.15
N GLU A 82 16.92 9.03 14.42
CA GLU A 82 17.20 10.41 14.04
C GLU A 82 16.20 10.98 13.01
N TRP A 83 15.54 10.10 12.23
CA TRP A 83 14.57 10.53 11.22
C TRP A 83 13.15 10.58 11.73
N ILE A 84 12.80 9.68 12.66
CA ILE A 84 11.42 9.55 13.12
C ILE A 84 10.91 10.83 13.80
N ALA A 85 11.81 11.60 14.42
CA ALA A 85 11.49 12.88 15.03
C ALA A 85 11.11 13.96 14.01
N GLU A 86 11.54 13.81 12.76
CA GLU A 86 11.22 14.72 11.66
C GLU A 86 10.07 14.21 10.78
N THR A 87 9.36 13.16 11.22
CA THR A 87 8.11 12.78 10.55
C THR A 87 7.16 13.98 10.58
N ARG A 88 6.51 14.25 9.43
CA ARG A 88 5.50 15.32 9.35
C ARG A 88 4.49 15.20 10.50
N SER A 89 4.10 16.33 11.07
CA SER A 89 3.33 16.38 12.33
C SER A 89 1.93 15.77 12.24
N ASP A 90 1.30 15.83 11.06
CA ASP A 90 -0.04 15.30 10.79
C ASP A 90 -0.05 13.82 10.38
N TRP A 91 1.10 13.10 10.49
CA TRP A 91 1.24 11.75 9.97
C TRP A 91 0.19 10.75 10.48
N GLU A 92 -0.09 10.76 11.76
CA GLU A 92 -1.05 9.80 12.33
C GLU A 92 -2.47 10.00 11.80
N GLU A 93 -2.83 11.24 11.45
CA GLU A 93 -4.13 11.59 10.89
C GLU A 93 -4.24 11.19 9.41
N ILE A 94 -3.17 11.42 8.64
CA ILE A 94 -3.18 11.25 7.19
C ILE A 94 -2.72 9.87 6.70
N ARG A 95 -2.04 9.08 7.54
CA ARG A 95 -1.37 7.83 7.13
C ARG A 95 -2.27 6.84 6.39
N ALA A 96 -3.56 6.77 6.76
CA ALA A 96 -4.51 5.91 6.06
C ALA A 96 -4.82 6.42 4.64
N SER A 97 -4.97 7.73 4.47
CA SER A 97 -5.16 8.38 3.18
C SER A 97 -3.94 8.22 2.27
N VAL A 98 -2.74 8.34 2.84
CA VAL A 98 -1.48 8.11 2.12
C VAL A 98 -1.35 6.64 1.67
N MET A 99 -1.70 5.68 2.54
CA MET A 99 -1.69 4.26 2.16
C MET A 99 -2.71 3.96 1.07
N ARG A 100 -3.94 4.50 1.18
CA ARG A 100 -4.97 4.42 0.13
C ARG A 100 -4.41 4.89 -1.21
N TRP A 101 -3.81 6.06 -1.24
CA TRP A 101 -3.20 6.61 -2.44
C TRP A 101 -2.08 5.71 -2.99
N ALA A 102 -1.16 5.23 -2.15
CA ALA A 102 -0.08 4.34 -2.58
C ALA A 102 -0.59 3.02 -3.19
N LEU A 103 -1.68 2.47 -2.65
CA LEU A 103 -2.35 1.29 -3.21
C LEU A 103 -3.08 1.60 -4.52
N GLN A 104 -3.69 2.78 -4.65
CA GLN A 104 -4.27 3.26 -5.90
C GLN A 104 -3.21 3.40 -6.99
N VAL A 105 -2.05 3.97 -6.67
CA VAL A 105 -0.90 4.03 -7.59
C VAL A 105 -0.48 2.63 -8.03
N LYS A 106 -0.40 1.68 -7.10
CA LYS A 106 -0.09 0.29 -7.41
C LYS A 106 -1.11 -0.32 -8.38
N LEU A 107 -2.40 -0.13 -8.12
CA LEU A 107 -3.45 -0.64 -9.00
C LEU A 107 -3.39 0.04 -10.38
N ALA A 108 -3.24 1.36 -10.45
CA ALA A 108 -3.17 2.10 -11.71
C ALA A 108 -1.95 1.69 -12.57
N GLN A 109 -0.83 1.37 -11.94
CA GLN A 109 0.39 1.00 -12.65
C GLN A 109 0.52 -0.51 -12.95
N HIS A 110 -0.20 -1.36 -12.22
CA HIS A 110 -0.23 -2.82 -12.40
C HIS A 110 -1.66 -3.38 -12.48
N PRO A 111 -2.57 -2.81 -13.30
CA PRO A 111 -4.00 -3.10 -13.22
C PRO A 111 -4.31 -4.56 -13.54
N ARG A 112 -3.68 -5.16 -14.56
CA ARG A 112 -3.91 -6.56 -14.95
C ARG A 112 -3.60 -7.53 -13.78
N ARG A 113 -2.44 -7.35 -13.15
CA ARG A 113 -2.00 -8.23 -12.05
C ARG A 113 -2.86 -8.05 -10.79
N MET A 114 -3.16 -6.79 -10.43
CA MET A 114 -3.96 -6.48 -9.25
C MET A 114 -5.40 -6.97 -9.40
N ARG A 115 -6.04 -6.72 -10.57
CA ARG A 115 -7.40 -7.20 -10.83
C ARG A 115 -7.49 -8.72 -10.81
N ALA A 116 -6.52 -9.44 -11.37
CA ALA A 116 -6.50 -10.90 -11.33
C ALA A 116 -6.49 -11.45 -9.88
N ILE A 117 -5.83 -10.77 -8.94
CA ILE A 117 -5.87 -11.15 -7.52
C ILE A 117 -7.22 -10.76 -6.89
N PHE A 118 -7.76 -9.60 -7.22
CA PHE A 118 -9.08 -9.19 -6.75
C PHE A 118 -10.18 -10.14 -7.22
N GLU A 119 -10.14 -10.59 -8.47
CA GLU A 119 -11.06 -11.60 -9.02
C GLU A 119 -10.98 -12.93 -8.23
N LYS A 120 -9.77 -13.37 -7.86
CA LYS A 120 -9.60 -14.55 -7.00
C LYS A 120 -10.19 -14.38 -5.61
N SER A 121 -10.10 -13.17 -5.06
CA SER A 121 -10.70 -12.87 -3.75
C SER A 121 -12.23 -12.81 -3.80
N ARG A 122 -12.83 -12.61 -4.98
CA ARG A 122 -14.29 -12.49 -5.18
C ARG A 122 -14.92 -11.52 -4.17
N LYS A 123 -15.88 -12.03 -3.38
CA LYS A 123 -16.56 -11.27 -2.32
C LYS A 123 -16.02 -11.58 -0.92
N MET A 124 -14.94 -12.36 -0.82
CA MET A 124 -14.33 -12.65 0.48
C MET A 124 -13.80 -11.37 1.13
N PRO A 125 -13.89 -11.22 2.45
CA PRO A 125 -13.12 -10.21 3.16
C PRO A 125 -11.63 -10.37 2.85
N ILE A 126 -10.94 -9.27 2.56
CA ILE A 126 -9.49 -9.26 2.36
C ILE A 126 -8.86 -8.92 3.70
N VAL A 127 -7.92 -9.74 4.17
CA VAL A 127 -7.32 -9.57 5.49
C VAL A 127 -5.80 -9.71 5.43
N GLU A 128 -5.10 -8.67 5.90
CA GLU A 128 -3.68 -8.79 6.21
C GLU A 128 -3.53 -9.49 7.57
N ARG A 129 -3.03 -10.73 7.57
CA ARG A 129 -2.66 -11.38 8.82
C ARG A 129 -1.37 -10.77 9.35
N SER A 130 -1.37 -10.37 10.60
CA SER A 130 -0.18 -9.86 11.29
C SER A 130 0.04 -10.62 12.60
N SER A 131 1.30 -10.67 13.04
CA SER A 131 1.64 -11.20 14.36
C SER A 131 1.57 -10.15 15.47
N LYS A 132 1.56 -8.84 15.12
CA LYS A 132 1.68 -7.74 16.10
C LYS A 132 0.87 -6.50 15.77
N ASP A 133 0.56 -6.28 14.49
CA ASP A 133 -0.08 -5.06 14.02
C ASP A 133 -1.59 -5.31 13.86
N SER A 134 -2.36 -4.82 14.82
CA SER A 134 -3.82 -4.88 14.80
C SER A 134 -4.48 -3.68 14.13
N PHE A 135 -3.72 -2.64 13.78
CA PHE A 135 -4.23 -1.49 13.04
C PHE A 135 -4.26 -1.77 11.53
N TRP A 136 -3.11 -2.07 10.91
CA TRP A 136 -3.06 -2.36 9.47
C TRP A 136 -3.64 -3.73 9.14
N GLY A 137 -3.40 -4.72 9.97
CA GLY A 137 -3.85 -6.09 9.80
C GLY A 137 -4.77 -6.58 10.90
N ALA A 138 -4.84 -7.90 11.00
CA ALA A 138 -5.55 -8.63 12.05
C ALA A 138 -4.69 -9.79 12.58
N ILE A 139 -4.83 -10.08 13.86
CA ILE A 139 -4.12 -11.12 14.57
C ILE A 139 -5.01 -12.36 14.61
N LEU A 140 -4.44 -13.52 14.24
CA LEU A 140 -5.14 -14.79 14.29
C LEU A 140 -5.15 -15.33 15.71
N GLY A 141 -6.34 -15.52 16.27
CA GLY A 141 -6.56 -16.17 17.55
C GLY A 141 -6.47 -17.71 17.45
N GLU A 142 -6.35 -18.38 18.60
CA GLU A 142 -6.34 -19.84 18.70
C GLU A 142 -7.67 -20.47 18.22
N ASP A 143 -8.75 -19.70 18.28
CA ASP A 143 -10.08 -20.06 17.79
C ASP A 143 -10.24 -19.94 16.26
N GLY A 144 -9.16 -19.63 15.53
CA GLY A 144 -9.18 -19.44 14.08
C GLY A 144 -9.81 -18.13 13.61
N VAL A 145 -10.09 -17.19 14.53
CA VAL A 145 -10.70 -15.90 14.22
C VAL A 145 -9.63 -14.81 14.13
N LEU A 146 -9.68 -14.03 13.07
CA LEU A 146 -8.83 -12.86 12.83
C LEU A 146 -9.46 -11.62 13.47
N ARG A 147 -8.74 -10.94 14.36
CA ARG A 147 -9.18 -9.74 15.08
C ARG A 147 -8.21 -8.58 14.91
N GLY A 148 -8.73 -7.40 14.65
CA GLY A 148 -7.97 -6.16 14.43
C GLY A 148 -8.76 -5.18 13.57
N GLU A 149 -8.25 -3.98 13.37
CA GLU A 149 -8.88 -2.96 12.51
C GLU A 149 -8.77 -3.32 11.02
N ASN A 150 -7.72 -4.09 10.64
CA ASN A 150 -7.51 -4.53 9.26
C ASN A 150 -7.62 -3.39 8.24
N ARG A 151 -7.09 -2.21 8.55
CA ARG A 151 -7.18 -1.02 7.69
C ARG A 151 -6.67 -1.27 6.28
N LEU A 152 -5.58 -2.06 6.12
CA LEU A 152 -5.08 -2.40 4.79
C LEU A 152 -6.09 -3.24 4.01
N GLY A 153 -6.69 -4.23 4.65
CA GLY A 153 -7.71 -5.07 4.02
C GLY A 153 -8.95 -4.28 3.61
N ILE A 154 -9.41 -3.33 4.44
CA ILE A 154 -10.53 -2.43 4.11
C ILE A 154 -10.19 -1.61 2.86
N LEU A 155 -9.02 -0.95 2.83
CA LEU A 155 -8.59 -0.18 1.67
C LEU A 155 -8.51 -1.02 0.38
N LEU A 156 -8.06 -2.27 0.49
CA LEU A 156 -8.01 -3.20 -0.65
C LEU A 156 -9.40 -3.64 -1.12
N MET A 157 -10.35 -3.84 -0.22
CA MET A 157 -11.75 -4.13 -0.58
C MET A 157 -12.39 -2.95 -1.31
N GLU A 158 -12.19 -1.72 -0.82
CA GLU A 158 -12.65 -0.51 -1.51
C GLU A 158 -12.05 -0.41 -2.93
N LEU A 159 -10.74 -0.68 -3.08
CA LEU A 159 -10.07 -0.69 -4.38
C LEU A 159 -10.59 -1.77 -5.32
N ARG A 160 -10.90 -2.96 -4.80
CA ARG A 160 -11.51 -4.04 -5.57
C ARG A 160 -12.82 -3.64 -6.22
N ASP A 161 -13.60 -2.84 -5.50
CA ASP A 161 -14.93 -2.43 -5.90
C ASP A 161 -14.93 -1.14 -6.78
N MET A 162 -13.76 -0.53 -6.98
CA MET A 162 -13.62 0.66 -7.83
C MET A 162 -13.78 0.34 -9.32
N ALA A 163 -14.46 1.25 -10.03
CA ALA A 163 -14.60 1.21 -11.48
C ALA A 163 -13.24 1.39 -12.20
N SER A 164 -13.15 0.91 -13.42
CA SER A 164 -12.00 1.06 -14.31
C SER A 164 -12.35 2.00 -15.47
N PRO A 165 -11.42 2.81 -16.02
CA PRO A 165 -10.02 2.97 -15.62
C PRO A 165 -9.84 3.80 -14.34
N ILE A 166 -8.73 3.56 -13.62
CA ILE A 166 -8.45 4.29 -12.39
C ILE A 166 -7.73 5.60 -12.68
N ARG A 167 -8.27 6.66 -12.09
CA ARG A 167 -7.62 7.97 -11.98
C ARG A 167 -7.20 8.15 -10.52
N VAL A 168 -5.90 8.25 -10.28
CA VAL A 168 -5.36 8.44 -8.95
C VAL A 168 -5.09 9.90 -8.72
N ILE A 169 -5.96 10.52 -7.94
CA ILE A 169 -5.82 11.92 -7.53
C ILE A 169 -5.00 11.93 -6.23
N PRO A 170 -3.96 12.77 -6.13
CA PRO A 170 -3.26 12.96 -4.86
C PRO A 170 -4.24 13.37 -3.76
N PRO A 171 -4.06 12.87 -2.53
CA PRO A 171 -4.90 13.30 -1.42
C PRO A 171 -4.72 14.81 -1.17
N ALA A 172 -5.78 15.47 -0.73
CA ALA A 172 -5.76 16.88 -0.35
C ALA A 172 -5.00 17.06 0.99
N ILE A 173 -3.70 16.89 0.94
CA ILE A 173 -2.78 16.93 2.08
C ILE A 173 -1.76 18.03 1.79
N GLU A 174 -1.54 18.90 2.76
CA GLU A 174 -0.54 19.95 2.66
C GLU A 174 0.84 19.36 2.39
N GLU A 175 1.64 20.03 1.52
CA GLU A 175 2.99 19.60 1.18
C GLU A 175 3.09 18.14 0.69
N PHE A 176 2.11 17.66 -0.10
CA PHE A 176 2.16 16.30 -0.64
C PHE A 176 3.13 16.21 -1.81
N LYS A 177 4.41 16.00 -1.48
CA LYS A 177 5.55 16.01 -2.41
C LYS A 177 6.28 14.68 -2.46
N ILE A 178 6.74 14.29 -3.64
CA ILE A 178 7.67 13.18 -3.88
C ILE A 178 8.79 13.66 -4.80
N GLY A 179 10.03 13.44 -4.40
CA GLY A 179 11.21 13.86 -5.15
C GLY A 179 11.42 15.38 -5.18
N GLY A 180 10.76 16.11 -4.28
CA GLY A 180 10.81 17.58 -4.18
C GLY A 180 9.64 18.27 -4.88
N ASP A 181 8.87 17.59 -5.73
CA ASP A 181 7.77 18.16 -6.49
C ASP A 181 6.41 17.70 -5.97
N PHE A 182 5.38 18.55 -6.09
CA PHE A 182 4.01 18.17 -5.81
C PHE A 182 3.59 16.99 -6.70
N VAL A 183 2.87 16.06 -6.10
CA VAL A 183 2.39 14.88 -6.84
C VAL A 183 1.21 15.28 -7.73
N SER A 184 1.30 14.94 -9.01
CA SER A 184 0.22 15.13 -9.98
C SER A 184 -0.70 13.89 -10.09
N GLU A 185 -1.82 14.04 -10.82
CA GLU A 185 -2.70 12.93 -11.15
C GLU A 185 -1.95 11.80 -11.86
N ILE A 186 -2.19 10.57 -11.44
CA ILE A 186 -1.66 9.36 -12.10
C ILE A 186 -2.82 8.61 -12.74
N ARG A 187 -2.68 8.28 -14.04
CA ARG A 187 -3.67 7.51 -14.78
C ARG A 187 -3.28 6.05 -14.87
N GLU A 188 -4.29 5.21 -15.00
CA GLU A 188 -4.08 3.79 -15.21
C GLU A 188 -3.26 3.53 -16.48
N ARG A 189 -2.26 2.67 -16.40
CA ARG A 189 -1.44 2.26 -17.53
C ARG A 189 -2.27 1.43 -18.53
N SER A 190 -2.22 1.82 -19.79
CA SER A 190 -2.80 1.04 -20.89
C SER A 190 -2.12 -0.33 -21.02
N GLN A 191 -2.75 -1.26 -21.73
CA GLN A 191 -2.17 -2.59 -21.97
C GLN A 191 -0.78 -2.52 -22.60
N ALA A 192 -0.57 -1.66 -23.59
CA ALA A 192 0.72 -1.47 -24.24
C ALA A 192 1.78 -0.97 -23.24
N GLN A 193 1.43 -0.01 -22.37
CA GLN A 193 2.34 0.51 -21.35
C GLN A 193 2.69 -0.52 -20.27
N GLN A 194 1.82 -1.50 -19.99
CA GLN A 194 2.08 -2.56 -19.02
C GLN A 194 3.15 -3.56 -19.49
N MET A 195 3.34 -3.68 -20.79
CA MET A 195 4.38 -4.53 -21.39
C MET A 195 5.78 -3.91 -21.35
N MET A 196 5.87 -2.61 -21.06
CA MET A 196 7.13 -1.90 -21.00
C MET A 196 7.64 -1.81 -19.54
N PRO A 197 8.96 -1.98 -19.30
CA PRO A 197 9.53 -1.70 -18.00
C PRO A 197 9.34 -0.22 -17.65
N PHE A 198 9.39 0.11 -16.37
CA PHE A 198 9.50 1.51 -15.96
C PHE A 198 10.86 2.03 -16.44
N SER A 199 10.84 3.04 -17.29
CA SER A 199 12.07 3.74 -17.67
C SER A 199 12.76 4.29 -16.42
N ALA A 200 14.06 4.12 -16.36
CA ALA A 200 14.87 4.63 -15.26
C ALA A 200 14.97 6.16 -15.31
#